data_c6afd59ca5da7317ac878787a6bbcd6f
#
_entry.id   c6afd59ca5da7317ac878787a6bbcd6f
#
_cell.length_a   1.000
_cell.length_b   1.000
_cell.length_c   1.000
_cell.angle_alpha   90.00
_cell.angle_beta   90.00
_cell.angle_gamma   90.00
#
_symmetry.space_group_name_H-M   'P 1'
#
loop_
_entity.id
_entity.type
_entity.pdbx_description
1 polymer ?
#
loop_
_entity_poly.entity_id
_entity_poly.type
_entity_poly.pdbx_seq_one_letter_code
_entity_poly.pdbx_strand_id
1 'polypeptide(L)'
;MNMIELKKQIIEYAQKLNSTNLSPLRSGNVSIRVTHDNVEGFLITPSGKRYETLVPEDIVFLALKEKYDNLKMFNSSLNPSSEWRFHQDIYLKKKEAKAIVHAHSPHATAVSAHGEPIPAFHYMIALAGGDDIKCAEYATFGTSELSINILKALENRKACLMSNHGQITFGVNLKQAFELAEEVENICHQYIITLKIGKPKILSYANMQKILEKIKHYKKA
;
A
#
# COMPACT_ATOMS: atom_id res chain seq x y z
N MET A 1 16.40 7.17 -13.68
CA MET A 1 16.97 6.51 -12.47
C MET A 1 17.40 5.13 -12.90
N ASN A 2 18.61 4.71 -12.55
CA ASN A 2 19.08 3.39 -12.92
C ASN A 2 18.50 2.30 -12.00
N MET A 3 18.58 1.04 -12.39
CA MET A 3 17.99 -0.10 -11.68
C MET A 3 18.53 -0.24 -10.25
N ILE A 4 19.84 -0.01 -10.06
CA ILE A 4 20.48 -0.09 -8.73
C ILE A 4 19.93 0.99 -7.79
N GLU A 5 19.73 2.20 -8.27
CA GLU A 5 19.14 3.30 -7.48
C GLU A 5 17.70 2.99 -7.04
N LEU A 6 16.88 2.41 -7.94
CA LEU A 6 15.52 1.99 -7.60
C LEU A 6 15.51 0.89 -6.53
N LYS A 7 16.42 -0.10 -6.65
CA LYS A 7 16.58 -1.14 -5.64
C LYS A 7 17.02 -0.58 -4.28
N LYS A 8 17.95 0.37 -4.25
CA LYS A 8 18.35 1.08 -3.03
C LYS A 8 17.20 1.84 -2.40
N GLN A 9 16.36 2.50 -3.21
CA GLN A 9 15.16 3.16 -2.70
C GLN A 9 14.18 2.17 -2.05
N ILE A 10 13.94 1.01 -2.66
CA ILE A 10 13.09 -0.02 -2.05
C ILE A 10 13.65 -0.44 -0.69
N ILE A 11 14.95 -0.66 -0.59
CA ILE A 11 15.61 -1.03 0.67
C ILE A 11 15.43 0.07 1.73
N GLU A 12 15.67 1.33 1.36
CA GLU A 12 15.47 2.48 2.25
C GLU A 12 14.04 2.52 2.81
N TYR A 13 13.02 2.40 1.94
CA TYR A 13 11.63 2.45 2.38
C TYR A 13 11.18 1.18 3.12
N ALA A 14 11.75 0.01 2.80
CA ALA A 14 11.55 -1.20 3.58
C ALA A 14 12.11 -1.05 5.02
N GLN A 15 13.29 -0.46 5.17
CA GLN A 15 13.86 -0.14 6.49
C GLN A 15 13.03 0.93 7.23
N LYS A 16 12.48 1.91 6.50
CA LYS A 16 11.57 2.91 7.07
C LYS A 16 10.30 2.28 7.63
N LEU A 17 9.76 1.20 7.06
CA LEU A 17 8.62 0.49 7.64
C LEU A 17 8.89 0.10 9.12
N ASN A 18 10.11 -0.33 9.44
CA ASN A 18 10.50 -0.67 10.80
C ASN A 18 10.73 0.58 11.66
N SER A 19 11.52 1.56 11.15
CA SER A 19 11.92 2.73 11.94
C SER A 19 10.77 3.69 12.25
N THR A 20 9.71 3.70 11.44
CA THR A 20 8.47 4.48 11.68
C THR A 20 7.36 3.68 12.35
N ASN A 21 7.64 2.43 12.76
CA ASN A 21 6.67 1.53 13.37
C ASN A 21 5.43 1.22 12.49
N LEU A 22 5.57 1.33 11.15
CA LEU A 22 4.53 0.92 10.22
C LEU A 22 4.46 -0.60 10.04
N SER A 23 5.58 -1.31 10.22
CA SER A 23 5.58 -2.78 10.20
C SER A 23 6.71 -3.30 11.08
N PRO A 24 6.43 -4.25 11.99
CA PRO A 24 7.46 -4.85 12.81
C PRO A 24 8.28 -5.86 11.99
N LEU A 25 9.58 -5.96 12.29
CA LEU A 25 10.51 -6.96 11.76
C LEU A 25 10.59 -6.97 10.22
N ARG A 26 9.88 -7.86 9.56
CA ARG A 26 9.89 -8.11 8.10
C ARG A 26 8.47 -8.29 7.53
N SER A 27 7.47 -7.90 8.29
CA SER A 27 6.10 -7.83 7.80
C SER A 27 5.90 -6.61 6.92
N GLY A 28 4.91 -6.67 6.04
CA GLY A 28 4.73 -5.66 5.01
C GLY A 28 5.68 -5.86 3.82
N ASN A 29 5.56 -5.04 2.83
CA ASN A 29 6.38 -5.08 1.62
C ASN A 29 6.25 -3.80 0.80
N VAL A 30 7.28 -3.55 -0.02
CA VAL A 30 7.42 -2.34 -0.82
C VAL A 30 7.75 -2.71 -2.25
N SER A 31 7.13 -2.04 -3.22
CA SER A 31 7.43 -2.25 -4.63
C SER A 31 7.44 -0.96 -5.45
N ILE A 32 8.12 -1.00 -6.59
CA ILE A 32 8.18 0.07 -7.60
C ILE A 32 7.93 -0.54 -8.98
N ARG A 33 7.01 0.07 -9.76
CA ARG A 33 6.80 -0.25 -11.17
C ARG A 33 7.99 0.21 -11.99
N VAL A 34 8.53 -0.67 -12.83
CA VAL A 34 9.70 -0.41 -13.67
C VAL A 34 9.57 -1.09 -15.04
N THR A 35 10.41 -0.65 -15.98
CA THR A 35 10.67 -1.39 -17.22
C THR A 35 12.13 -1.86 -17.18
N HIS A 36 12.37 -3.14 -17.36
CA HIS A 36 13.69 -3.77 -17.40
C HIS A 36 13.81 -4.59 -18.70
N ASP A 37 14.85 -4.34 -19.47
CA ASP A 37 15.10 -5.02 -20.76
C ASP A 37 13.85 -5.06 -21.67
N ASN A 38 13.16 -3.91 -21.80
CA ASN A 38 11.90 -3.75 -22.52
C ASN A 38 10.71 -4.56 -21.98
N VAL A 39 10.85 -5.15 -20.79
CA VAL A 39 9.77 -5.85 -20.11
C VAL A 39 9.18 -4.95 -19.01
N GLU A 40 7.88 -4.66 -19.09
CA GLU A 40 7.16 -3.95 -18.04
C GLU A 40 6.97 -4.87 -16.83
N GLY A 41 7.35 -4.39 -15.65
CA GLY A 41 7.33 -5.18 -14.43
C GLY A 41 7.35 -4.31 -13.18
N PHE A 42 7.73 -4.92 -12.08
CA PHE A 42 7.96 -4.22 -10.82
C PHE A 42 9.07 -4.89 -10.01
N LEU A 43 9.78 -4.08 -9.26
CA LEU A 43 10.71 -4.51 -8.22
C LEU A 43 9.95 -4.63 -6.91
N ILE A 44 10.24 -5.68 -6.12
CA ILE A 44 9.60 -5.92 -4.82
C ILE A 44 10.58 -6.47 -3.81
N THR A 45 10.36 -6.18 -2.52
CA THR A 45 11.09 -6.78 -1.40
C THR A 45 10.96 -8.30 -1.42
N PRO A 46 12.03 -9.05 -1.05
CA PRO A 46 11.99 -10.50 -0.98
C PRO A 46 11.18 -11.01 0.21
N SER A 47 10.78 -12.28 0.16
CA SER A 47 10.19 -12.99 1.28
C SER A 47 11.25 -13.38 2.31
N GLY A 48 10.91 -13.23 3.59
CA GLY A 48 11.62 -13.87 4.70
C GLY A 48 12.96 -13.24 5.11
N LYS A 49 13.50 -12.23 4.42
CA LYS A 49 14.73 -11.54 4.76
C LYS A 49 14.47 -10.28 5.58
N ARG A 50 15.30 -10.03 6.60
CA ARG A 50 15.23 -8.80 7.42
C ARG A 50 15.64 -7.59 6.60
N TYR A 51 14.91 -6.49 6.74
CA TYR A 51 15.13 -5.27 5.93
C TYR A 51 16.49 -4.61 6.20
N GLU A 52 17.02 -4.72 7.42
CA GLU A 52 18.34 -4.17 7.79
C GLU A 52 19.48 -4.87 7.06
N THR A 53 19.26 -6.09 6.59
CA THR A 53 20.29 -6.91 5.91
C THR A 53 20.11 -6.98 4.39
N LEU A 54 19.14 -6.24 3.84
CA LEU A 54 18.91 -6.23 2.41
C LEU A 54 20.05 -5.56 1.64
N VAL A 55 20.41 -6.17 0.53
CA VAL A 55 21.30 -5.61 -0.49
C VAL A 55 20.54 -5.51 -1.83
N PRO A 56 21.00 -4.69 -2.79
CA PRO A 56 20.30 -4.51 -4.06
C PRO A 56 20.01 -5.82 -4.82
N GLU A 57 20.86 -6.82 -4.70
CA GLU A 57 20.74 -8.13 -5.33
C GLU A 57 19.55 -8.93 -4.80
N ASP A 58 19.10 -8.63 -3.59
CA ASP A 58 17.95 -9.29 -2.95
C ASP A 58 16.60 -8.83 -3.52
N ILE A 59 16.55 -7.64 -4.12
CA ILE A 59 15.31 -7.07 -4.65
C ILE A 59 14.92 -7.78 -5.94
N VAL A 60 13.73 -8.37 -5.92
CA VAL A 60 13.22 -9.25 -6.97
C VAL A 60 12.48 -8.45 -8.03
N PHE A 61 12.77 -8.73 -9.31
CA PHE A 61 11.97 -8.22 -10.43
C PHE A 61 10.93 -9.25 -10.86
N LEU A 62 9.69 -8.80 -11.06
CA LEU A 62 8.57 -9.58 -11.58
C LEU A 62 7.96 -8.88 -12.80
N ALA A 63 7.74 -9.62 -13.89
CA ALA A 63 7.09 -9.11 -15.08
C ALA A 63 5.57 -8.99 -14.89
N LEU A 64 4.94 -7.92 -15.41
CA LEU A 64 3.50 -7.68 -15.27
C LEU A 64 2.63 -8.53 -16.19
N LYS A 65 3.16 -9.00 -17.32
CA LYS A 65 2.36 -9.67 -18.37
C LYS A 65 2.29 -11.20 -18.23
N GLU A 66 2.99 -11.78 -17.28
CA GLU A 66 3.03 -13.24 -17.17
C GLU A 66 1.92 -13.77 -16.28
N LYS A 67 1.30 -14.88 -16.73
CA LYS A 67 0.33 -15.63 -15.91
C LYS A 67 1.02 -16.13 -14.64
N TYR A 68 0.28 -16.20 -13.55
CA TYR A 68 0.74 -16.57 -12.21
C TYR A 68 1.61 -17.85 -12.14
N ASP A 69 1.47 -18.78 -13.09
CA ASP A 69 2.16 -20.08 -13.08
C ASP A 69 3.55 -20.04 -13.74
N ASN A 70 3.93 -18.94 -14.41
CA ASN A 70 5.20 -18.77 -15.12
C ASN A 70 5.88 -17.44 -14.77
N LEU A 71 5.99 -17.14 -13.48
CA LEU A 71 6.74 -15.97 -13.03
C LEU A 71 8.21 -16.10 -13.43
N LYS A 72 8.61 -15.40 -14.48
CA LYS A 72 10.03 -15.21 -14.76
C LYS A 72 10.60 -14.26 -13.73
N MET A 73 11.32 -14.83 -12.77
CA MET A 73 12.17 -14.05 -11.86
C MET A 73 13.47 -13.78 -12.61
N PHE A 74 13.80 -12.50 -12.75
CA PHE A 74 15.08 -12.10 -13.33
C PHE A 74 16.03 -11.72 -12.20
N ASN A 75 17.20 -12.38 -12.18
CA ASN A 75 18.39 -11.98 -11.39
C ASN A 75 18.20 -11.89 -9.85
N SER A 76 17.40 -12.76 -9.23
CA SER A 76 17.40 -12.92 -7.78
C SER A 76 17.47 -14.39 -7.39
N SER A 77 18.28 -14.69 -6.37
CA SER A 77 18.32 -16.00 -5.71
C SER A 77 17.21 -16.17 -4.66
N LEU A 78 16.46 -15.10 -4.38
CA LEU A 78 15.41 -15.07 -3.38
C LEU A 78 14.02 -15.07 -4.02
N ASN A 79 13.04 -15.65 -3.32
CA ASN A 79 11.64 -15.55 -3.70
C ASN A 79 11.12 -14.12 -3.41
N PRO A 80 10.22 -13.59 -4.26
CA PRO A 80 9.53 -12.34 -3.96
C PRO A 80 8.71 -12.46 -2.68
N SER A 81 8.27 -11.34 -2.10
CA SER A 81 7.25 -11.35 -1.06
C SER A 81 6.12 -12.30 -1.42
N SER A 82 5.65 -13.12 -0.48
CA SER A 82 4.51 -14.02 -0.69
C SER A 82 3.23 -13.29 -1.12
N GLU A 83 3.21 -11.98 -0.98
CA GLU A 83 2.09 -11.10 -1.28
C GLU A 83 2.25 -10.32 -2.60
N TRP A 84 3.21 -10.69 -3.43
CA TRP A 84 3.48 -10.07 -4.73
C TRP A 84 2.24 -9.97 -5.64
N ARG A 85 1.28 -10.87 -5.48
CA ARG A 85 0.10 -10.98 -6.35
C ARG A 85 -0.76 -9.71 -6.33
N PHE A 86 -1.11 -9.18 -5.19
CA PHE A 86 -1.91 -7.95 -5.15
C PHE A 86 -1.12 -6.72 -5.63
N HIS A 87 0.22 -6.68 -5.50
CA HIS A 87 1.03 -5.65 -6.14
C HIS A 87 0.89 -5.70 -7.67
N GLN A 88 1.03 -6.91 -8.24
CA GLN A 88 0.89 -7.10 -9.68
C GLN A 88 -0.50 -6.67 -10.16
N ASP A 89 -1.56 -7.10 -9.49
CA ASP A 89 -2.93 -6.81 -9.89
C ASP A 89 -3.27 -5.31 -9.76
N ILE A 90 -2.75 -4.64 -8.72
CA ILE A 90 -2.86 -3.19 -8.61
C ILE A 90 -2.15 -2.51 -9.78
N TYR A 91 -0.92 -2.88 -10.11
CA TYR A 91 -0.20 -2.30 -11.25
C TYR A 91 -0.91 -2.55 -12.59
N LEU A 92 -1.53 -3.71 -12.78
CA LEU A 92 -2.29 -4.02 -14.00
C LEU A 92 -3.56 -3.16 -14.10
N LYS A 93 -4.28 -2.93 -12.99
CA LYS A 93 -5.57 -2.21 -12.97
C LYS A 93 -5.43 -0.71 -12.78
N LYS A 94 -4.39 -0.25 -12.09
CA LYS A 94 -4.15 1.16 -11.73
C LYS A 94 -2.89 1.67 -12.43
N LYS A 95 -3.05 2.27 -13.60
CA LYS A 95 -1.90 2.79 -14.38
C LYS A 95 -1.17 3.94 -13.67
N GLU A 96 -1.88 4.67 -12.82
CA GLU A 96 -1.36 5.74 -11.97
C GLU A 96 -0.50 5.22 -10.80
N ALA A 97 -0.65 3.96 -10.41
CA ALA A 97 0.20 3.34 -9.38
C ALA A 97 1.61 3.12 -9.94
N LYS A 98 2.60 3.81 -9.37
CA LYS A 98 4.03 3.64 -9.70
C LYS A 98 4.82 3.04 -8.54
N ALA A 99 4.30 3.12 -7.32
CA ALA A 99 4.85 2.49 -6.13
C ALA A 99 3.71 2.05 -5.21
N ILE A 100 3.94 0.96 -4.47
CA ILE A 100 2.99 0.39 -3.52
C ILE A 100 3.71 0.14 -2.20
N VAL A 101 3.04 0.46 -1.10
CA VAL A 101 3.45 0.13 0.27
C VAL A 101 2.34 -0.65 0.93
N HIS A 102 2.66 -1.84 1.43
CA HIS A 102 1.81 -2.63 2.31
C HIS A 102 2.45 -2.67 3.69
N ALA A 103 1.65 -2.47 4.73
CA ALA A 103 2.11 -2.38 6.11
C ALA A 103 1.14 -3.01 7.09
N HIS A 104 1.70 -3.62 8.16
CA HIS A 104 0.96 -4.14 9.31
C HIS A 104 1.06 -3.14 10.48
N SER A 105 0.72 -1.89 10.21
CA SER A 105 0.84 -0.83 11.21
C SER A 105 -0.18 -0.99 12.33
N PRO A 106 0.17 -0.67 13.58
CA PRO A 106 -0.59 -1.08 14.76
C PRO A 106 -2.06 -0.64 14.75
N HIS A 107 -2.31 0.63 14.45
CA HIS A 107 -3.66 1.17 14.50
C HIS A 107 -4.49 0.77 13.27
N ALA A 108 -3.89 0.77 12.06
CA ALA A 108 -4.57 0.31 10.86
C ALA A 108 -4.93 -1.18 10.97
N THR A 109 -4.03 -2.01 11.51
CA THR A 109 -4.31 -3.44 11.76
C THR A 109 -5.44 -3.61 12.78
N ALA A 110 -5.40 -2.84 13.89
CA ALA A 110 -6.46 -2.91 14.91
C ALA A 110 -7.83 -2.51 14.34
N VAL A 111 -7.89 -1.42 13.56
CA VAL A 111 -9.16 -0.99 12.92
C VAL A 111 -9.61 -1.98 11.86
N SER A 112 -8.69 -2.55 11.08
CA SER A 112 -9.01 -3.51 10.03
C SER A 112 -9.66 -4.80 10.58
N ALA A 113 -9.39 -5.15 11.84
CA ALA A 113 -9.98 -6.31 12.49
C ALA A 113 -11.52 -6.19 12.69
N HIS A 114 -12.08 -4.99 12.56
CA HIS A 114 -13.53 -4.79 12.57
C HIS A 114 -14.20 -5.04 11.20
N GLY A 115 -13.42 -5.13 10.12
CA GLY A 115 -13.94 -5.37 8.76
C GLY A 115 -14.71 -4.20 8.15
N GLU A 116 -14.80 -3.07 8.85
CA GLU A 116 -15.62 -1.92 8.46
C GLU A 116 -14.76 -0.78 7.89
N PRO A 117 -15.30 0.05 6.98
CA PRO A 117 -14.61 1.23 6.48
C PRO A 117 -14.48 2.31 7.56
N ILE A 118 -13.44 3.13 7.47
CA ILE A 118 -13.32 4.35 8.28
C ILE A 118 -14.13 5.45 7.60
N PRO A 119 -15.20 5.98 8.24
CA PRO A 119 -16.03 7.03 7.66
C PRO A 119 -15.33 8.40 7.69
N ALA A 120 -15.90 9.38 7.02
CA ALA A 120 -15.39 10.75 6.93
C ALA A 120 -15.47 11.53 8.27
N PHE A 121 -14.89 11.01 9.35
CA PHE A 121 -14.80 11.71 10.65
C PHE A 121 -13.77 12.84 10.63
N HIS A 122 -12.80 12.77 9.72
CA HIS A 122 -11.74 13.76 9.53
C HIS A 122 -11.53 14.05 8.04
N TYR A 123 -11.25 15.31 7.67
CA TYR A 123 -11.14 15.71 6.26
C TYR A 123 -9.94 15.08 5.53
N MET A 124 -8.88 14.69 6.25
CA MET A 124 -7.68 14.05 5.68
C MET A 124 -7.96 12.67 5.08
N ILE A 125 -9.08 12.03 5.40
CA ILE A 125 -9.57 10.82 4.72
C ILE A 125 -9.56 10.99 3.19
N ALA A 126 -9.78 12.20 2.70
CA ALA A 126 -9.72 12.53 1.27
C ALA A 126 -8.35 12.24 0.61
N LEU A 127 -7.26 12.13 1.37
CA LEU A 127 -5.95 11.72 0.84
C LEU A 127 -5.95 10.27 0.32
N ALA A 128 -6.79 9.42 0.91
CA ALA A 128 -7.02 8.06 0.42
C ALA A 128 -7.78 8.01 -0.91
N GLY A 129 -8.25 9.15 -1.42
CA GLY A 129 -8.90 9.30 -2.73
C GLY A 129 -10.41 9.38 -2.71
N GLY A 130 -11.05 9.33 -1.54
CA GLY A 130 -12.50 9.36 -1.41
C GLY A 130 -12.99 9.94 -0.09
N ASP A 131 -14.21 9.60 0.27
CA ASP A 131 -14.92 10.05 1.47
C ASP A 131 -14.93 8.99 2.60
N ASP A 132 -14.23 7.88 2.37
CA ASP A 132 -13.96 6.84 3.35
C ASP A 132 -12.60 6.19 3.07
N ILE A 133 -12.08 5.42 4.04
CA ILE A 133 -11.03 4.42 3.81
C ILE A 133 -11.72 3.07 3.87
N LYS A 134 -11.90 2.43 2.72
CA LYS A 134 -12.58 1.13 2.64
C LYS A 134 -11.75 0.03 3.30
N CYS A 135 -12.41 -1.01 3.80
CA CYS A 135 -11.78 -2.24 4.28
C CYS A 135 -12.06 -3.36 3.27
N ALA A 136 -11.01 -3.98 2.73
CA ALA A 136 -11.15 -5.15 1.88
C ALA A 136 -11.59 -6.35 2.71
N GLU A 137 -12.49 -7.18 2.19
CA GLU A 137 -12.91 -8.43 2.82
C GLU A 137 -11.71 -9.34 3.09
N TYR A 138 -11.78 -10.08 4.21
CA TYR A 138 -10.73 -11.02 4.57
C TYR A 138 -10.60 -12.12 3.52
N ALA A 139 -9.36 -12.45 3.20
CA ALA A 139 -8.95 -13.67 2.52
C ALA A 139 -7.51 -14.00 2.94
N THR A 140 -7.11 -15.26 2.77
CA THR A 140 -5.77 -15.72 3.14
C THR A 140 -4.70 -14.96 2.33
N PHE A 141 -3.61 -14.57 2.98
CA PHE A 141 -2.50 -13.86 2.32
C PHE A 141 -1.95 -14.67 1.12
N GLY A 142 -1.51 -13.95 0.08
CA GLY A 142 -0.95 -14.55 -1.13
C GLY A 142 -1.99 -15.14 -2.11
N THR A 143 -3.28 -15.16 -1.77
CA THR A 143 -4.34 -15.70 -2.64
C THR A 143 -4.82 -14.69 -3.68
N SER A 144 -5.42 -15.19 -4.75
CA SER A 144 -6.11 -14.36 -5.75
C SER A 144 -7.35 -13.68 -5.17
N GLU A 145 -8.03 -14.33 -4.22
CA GLU A 145 -9.21 -13.79 -3.56
C GLU A 145 -8.87 -12.50 -2.79
N LEU A 146 -7.78 -12.49 -2.00
CA LEU A 146 -7.31 -11.29 -1.32
C LEU A 146 -7.04 -10.17 -2.32
N SER A 147 -6.38 -10.48 -3.43
CA SER A 147 -6.08 -9.49 -4.46
C SER A 147 -7.35 -8.88 -5.08
N ILE A 148 -8.36 -9.70 -5.36
CA ILE A 148 -9.67 -9.25 -5.86
C ILE A 148 -10.35 -8.33 -4.84
N ASN A 149 -10.36 -8.69 -3.56
CA ASN A 149 -10.98 -7.90 -2.49
C ASN A 149 -10.29 -6.55 -2.31
N ILE A 150 -8.95 -6.52 -2.36
CA ILE A 150 -8.16 -5.28 -2.35
C ILE A 150 -8.53 -4.39 -3.55
N LEU A 151 -8.61 -4.94 -4.76
CA LEU A 151 -8.95 -4.15 -5.96
C LEU A 151 -10.36 -3.53 -5.86
N LYS A 152 -11.34 -4.25 -5.30
CA LYS A 152 -12.68 -3.71 -5.02
C LYS A 152 -12.62 -2.54 -4.01
N ALA A 153 -11.87 -2.71 -2.92
CA ALA A 153 -11.71 -1.67 -1.91
C ALA A 153 -10.95 -0.44 -2.45
N LEU A 154 -10.01 -0.64 -3.36
CA LEU A 154 -9.26 0.43 -4.03
C LEU A 154 -10.02 1.10 -5.19
N GLU A 155 -11.27 0.70 -5.49
CA GLU A 155 -12.05 1.39 -6.51
C GLU A 155 -12.25 2.87 -6.15
N ASN A 156 -11.71 3.77 -7.00
CA ASN A 156 -11.64 5.23 -6.75
C ASN A 156 -10.91 5.61 -5.45
N ARG A 157 -10.00 4.77 -4.95
CA ARG A 157 -9.18 4.98 -3.75
C ARG A 157 -7.71 4.74 -4.05
N LYS A 158 -6.83 5.30 -3.21
CA LYS A 158 -5.36 5.13 -3.24
C LYS A 158 -4.85 4.33 -2.03
N ALA A 159 -5.73 4.11 -1.06
CA ALA A 159 -5.46 3.35 0.15
C ALA A 159 -6.71 2.56 0.55
N CYS A 160 -6.51 1.41 1.15
CA CYS A 160 -7.55 0.68 1.87
C CYS A 160 -6.96 -0.09 3.05
N LEU A 161 -7.81 -0.42 4.01
CA LEU A 161 -7.54 -1.44 5.01
C LEU A 161 -7.78 -2.83 4.41
N MET A 162 -7.15 -3.82 4.99
CA MET A 162 -7.31 -5.24 4.67
C MET A 162 -7.79 -5.94 5.94
N SER A 163 -8.99 -6.48 5.94
CA SER A 163 -9.61 -7.07 7.14
C SER A 163 -8.69 -8.06 7.84
N ASN A 164 -8.48 -7.90 9.16
CA ASN A 164 -7.62 -8.73 10.02
C ASN A 164 -6.16 -8.83 9.54
N HIS A 165 -5.65 -7.81 8.81
CA HIS A 165 -4.34 -7.91 8.18
C HIS A 165 -3.52 -6.62 8.33
N GLY A 166 -4.00 -5.50 7.80
CA GLY A 166 -3.27 -4.24 7.81
C GLY A 166 -3.79 -3.24 6.79
N GLN A 167 -2.88 -2.56 6.11
CA GLN A 167 -3.20 -1.55 5.11
C GLN A 167 -2.38 -1.71 3.84
N ILE A 168 -2.89 -1.16 2.73
CA ILE A 168 -2.17 -1.01 1.48
C ILE A 168 -2.40 0.38 0.89
N THR A 169 -1.34 0.97 0.34
CA THR A 169 -1.37 2.29 -0.29
C THR A 169 -0.58 2.27 -1.59
N PHE A 170 -0.93 3.15 -2.54
CA PHE A 170 -0.12 3.38 -3.71
C PHE A 170 0.03 4.87 -4.03
N GLY A 171 1.09 5.19 -4.76
CA GLY A 171 1.41 6.55 -5.19
C GLY A 171 2.13 6.60 -6.53
N VAL A 172 2.42 7.81 -7.02
CA VAL A 172 3.22 8.03 -8.24
C VAL A 172 4.73 7.83 -8.01
N ASN A 173 5.13 7.63 -6.77
CA ASN A 173 6.48 7.26 -6.34
C ASN A 173 6.43 6.70 -4.90
N LEU A 174 7.54 6.12 -4.42
CA LEU A 174 7.63 5.55 -3.07
C LEU A 174 7.34 6.57 -1.98
N LYS A 175 7.83 7.80 -2.12
CA LYS A 175 7.60 8.85 -1.13
C LYS A 175 6.10 9.07 -0.90
N GLN A 176 5.33 9.25 -1.98
CA GLN A 176 3.88 9.46 -1.86
C GLN A 176 3.14 8.24 -1.32
N ALA A 177 3.51 7.03 -1.76
CA ALA A 177 2.88 5.81 -1.25
C ALA A 177 3.15 5.64 0.25
N PHE A 178 4.37 5.93 0.70
CA PHE A 178 4.78 5.81 2.09
C PHE A 178 4.14 6.88 2.98
N GLU A 179 4.19 8.16 2.58
CA GLU A 179 3.52 9.25 3.29
C GLU A 179 2.01 8.98 3.44
N LEU A 180 1.38 8.37 2.42
CA LEU A 180 -0.02 7.96 2.53
C LEU A 180 -0.21 6.82 3.53
N ALA A 181 0.73 5.88 3.64
CA ALA A 181 0.67 4.81 4.63
C ALA A 181 0.81 5.36 6.07
N GLU A 182 1.71 6.33 6.29
CA GLU A 182 1.84 7.03 7.56
C GLU A 182 0.54 7.80 7.91
N GLU A 183 -0.07 8.46 6.93
CA GLU A 183 -1.32 9.19 7.16
C GLU A 183 -2.49 8.24 7.45
N VAL A 184 -2.59 7.09 6.77
CA VAL A 184 -3.62 6.07 7.08
C VAL A 184 -3.45 5.56 8.51
N GLU A 185 -2.22 5.28 8.94
CA GLU A 185 -1.93 4.88 10.33
C GLU A 185 -2.35 5.96 11.33
N ASN A 186 -2.00 7.23 11.05
CA ASN A 186 -2.39 8.36 11.89
C ASN A 186 -3.92 8.54 11.95
N ILE A 187 -4.62 8.42 10.84
CA ILE A 187 -6.10 8.47 10.77
C ILE A 187 -6.70 7.32 11.60
N CYS A 188 -6.17 6.11 11.48
CA CYS A 188 -6.65 4.96 12.28
C CYS A 188 -6.46 5.21 13.78
N HIS A 189 -5.30 5.75 14.20
CA HIS A 189 -5.05 6.12 15.59
C HIS A 189 -6.06 7.15 16.09
N GLN A 190 -6.27 8.24 15.34
CA GLN A 190 -7.25 9.27 15.69
C GLN A 190 -8.67 8.70 15.74
N TYR A 191 -9.03 7.78 14.84
CA TYR A 191 -10.34 7.15 14.82
C TYR A 191 -10.58 6.31 16.07
N ILE A 192 -9.60 5.51 16.49
CA ILE A 192 -9.66 4.74 17.75
C ILE A 192 -9.87 5.66 18.95
N ILE A 193 -9.12 6.78 19.04
CA ILE A 193 -9.29 7.76 20.13
C ILE A 193 -10.67 8.38 20.07
N THR A 194 -11.15 8.75 18.90
CA THR A 194 -12.49 9.35 18.71
C THR A 194 -13.60 8.42 19.18
N LEU A 195 -13.51 7.12 18.90
CA LEU A 195 -14.49 6.11 19.34
C LEU A 195 -14.53 5.96 20.88
N LYS A 196 -13.40 6.19 21.56
CA LYS A 196 -13.36 6.19 23.04
C LYS A 196 -14.07 7.41 23.65
N ILE A 197 -14.13 8.53 22.93
CA ILE A 197 -14.83 9.75 23.35
C ILE A 197 -16.35 9.60 23.09
N GLY A 198 -16.71 8.92 22.02
CA GLY A 198 -18.10 8.70 21.62
C GLY A 198 -18.24 8.61 20.09
N LYS A 199 -19.47 8.68 19.61
CA LYS A 199 -19.76 8.63 18.18
C LYS A 199 -19.31 9.94 17.49
N PRO A 200 -18.38 9.89 16.51
CA PRO A 200 -17.92 11.09 15.83
C PRO A 200 -19.00 11.70 14.93
N LYS A 201 -18.92 13.02 14.75
CA LYS A 201 -19.69 13.71 13.71
C LYS A 201 -19.03 13.45 12.35
N ILE A 202 -19.79 12.88 11.44
CA ILE A 202 -19.31 12.58 10.09
C ILE A 202 -19.53 13.78 9.17
N LEU A 203 -18.51 14.11 8.36
CA LEU A 203 -18.62 15.15 7.33
C LEU A 203 -19.59 14.70 6.24
N SER A 204 -20.39 15.64 5.76
CA SER A 204 -21.31 15.35 4.66
C SER A 204 -20.57 15.06 3.37
N TYR A 205 -21.20 14.30 2.47
CA TYR A 205 -20.70 14.05 1.12
C TYR A 205 -20.31 15.36 0.41
N ALA A 206 -21.15 16.38 0.48
CA ALA A 206 -20.87 17.69 -0.14
C ALA A 206 -19.59 18.36 0.42
N ASN A 207 -19.33 18.23 1.73
CA ASN A 207 -18.09 18.74 2.32
C ASN A 207 -16.87 17.96 1.82
N MET A 208 -16.96 16.63 1.77
CA MET A 208 -15.87 15.79 1.28
C MET A 208 -15.58 16.04 -0.20
N GLN A 209 -16.60 16.26 -1.05
CA GLN A 209 -16.37 16.61 -2.46
C GLN A 209 -15.60 17.94 -2.62
N LYS A 210 -15.91 18.97 -1.81
CA LYS A 210 -15.13 20.22 -1.80
C LYS A 210 -13.67 20.00 -1.41
N ILE A 211 -13.43 19.11 -0.44
CA ILE A 211 -12.08 18.78 0.03
C ILE A 211 -11.31 18.01 -1.06
N LEU A 212 -11.93 17.00 -1.67
CA LEU A 212 -11.35 16.23 -2.76
C LEU A 212 -10.93 17.13 -3.94
N GLU A 213 -11.78 18.08 -4.31
CA GLU A 213 -11.48 19.06 -5.36
C GLU A 213 -10.29 19.96 -4.95
N LYS A 214 -10.30 20.48 -3.74
CA LYS A 214 -9.21 21.31 -3.22
C LYS A 214 -7.85 20.58 -3.21
N ILE A 215 -7.83 19.29 -2.81
CA ILE A 215 -6.62 18.47 -2.80
C ILE A 215 -6.05 18.25 -4.21
N LYS A 216 -6.90 18.12 -5.23
CA LYS A 216 -6.43 18.02 -6.64
C LYS A 216 -5.63 19.25 -7.08
N HIS A 217 -6.05 20.43 -6.62
CA HIS A 217 -5.37 21.69 -6.94
C HIS A 217 -4.11 21.92 -6.10
N TYR A 218 -4.14 21.53 -4.82
CA TYR A 218 -3.00 21.69 -3.91
C TYR A 218 -1.74 20.91 -4.34
N LYS A 219 -1.91 19.76 -5.00
CA LYS A 219 -0.80 18.94 -5.52
C LYS A 219 -0.21 19.43 -6.84
N LYS A 220 -0.74 20.51 -7.43
CA LYS A 220 -0.24 21.11 -8.67
C LYS A 220 0.63 22.37 -8.43
N ALA A 221 0.69 22.85 -7.20
CA ALA A 221 1.59 23.91 -6.74
C ALA A 221 2.86 23.31 -6.13
#